data_8f6f911bf68ac856961b1cd329c129d0
#
_entry.id   8f6f911bf68ac856961b1cd329c129d0
#
_cell.length_a   1.000
_cell.length_b   1.000
_cell.length_c   1.000
_cell.angle_alpha   90.00
_cell.angle_beta   90.00
_cell.angle_gamma   90.00
#
_symmetry.space_group_name_H-M   'P 1'
#
loop_
_entity.id
_entity.type
_entity.pdbx_description
1 polymer ?
#
loop_
_entity_poly.entity_id
_entity_poly.type
_entity_poly.pdbx_seq_one_letter_code
_entity_poly.pdbx_strand_id
1 'polypeptide(L)'
;YKKIKGTGIFGTIRVPPEPIDAASLWLNAGHVADHGHSATEAEARSFIENAIFSLKRKHWTGAVFTNYYSTEGAAYVLNADNEIRTAFKRDQFKGAVKDVMEVIENGK
;
A
#
# COMPACT_ATOMS: atom_id res chain seq x y z
N TYR A 1 -11.91 11.13 -7.89
CA TYR A 1 -10.95 10.91 -6.80
C TYR A 1 -10.74 12.15 -5.98
N LYS A 2 -10.67 11.92 -4.70
CA LYS A 2 -10.47 12.98 -3.75
C LYS A 2 -8.98 13.10 -3.44
N LYS A 3 -8.42 14.29 -3.63
CA LYS A 3 -7.05 14.58 -3.23
C LYS A 3 -7.00 14.74 -1.71
N ILE A 4 -6.06 14.05 -1.07
CA ILE A 4 -5.86 14.20 0.37
C ILE A 4 -5.13 15.51 0.59
N LYS A 5 -5.78 16.42 1.32
CA LYS A 5 -5.31 17.78 1.52
C LYS A 5 -3.90 17.80 2.12
N GLY A 6 -3.02 18.54 1.48
CA GLY A 6 -1.65 18.74 1.95
C GLY A 6 -0.67 17.60 1.62
N THR A 7 -1.13 16.50 1.04
CA THR A 7 -0.27 15.32 0.79
C THR A 7 0.06 15.10 -0.68
N GLY A 8 -0.72 15.64 -1.61
CA GLY A 8 -0.56 15.35 -3.03
C GLY A 8 -1.06 13.96 -3.43
N ILE A 9 -1.65 13.22 -2.52
CA ILE A 9 -2.17 11.88 -2.77
C ILE A 9 -3.63 11.96 -3.23
N PHE A 10 -3.97 11.21 -4.28
CA PHE A 10 -5.35 11.07 -4.75
C PHE A 10 -5.88 9.71 -4.33
N GLY A 11 -7.08 9.69 -3.75
CA GLY A 11 -7.73 8.45 -3.32
C GLY A 11 -8.44 8.63 -1.98
N THR A 12 -8.79 7.50 -1.37
CA THR A 12 -9.48 7.48 -0.07
C THR A 12 -8.61 6.77 0.96
N ILE A 13 -8.24 7.50 2.00
CA ILE A 13 -7.50 6.92 3.14
C ILE A 13 -8.51 6.33 4.12
N ARG A 14 -8.21 5.14 4.60
CA ARG A 14 -9.01 4.46 5.61
C ARG A 14 -8.14 4.05 6.79
N VAL A 15 -8.55 4.43 7.99
CA VAL A 15 -7.93 4.05 9.28
C VAL A 15 -9.05 3.53 10.18
N PRO A 16 -9.06 2.27 10.59
CA PRO A 16 -8.10 1.21 10.28
C PRO A 16 -8.15 0.82 8.79
N PRO A 17 -7.16 0.05 8.30
CA PRO A 17 -7.10 -0.28 6.87
C PRO A 17 -8.28 -1.13 6.41
N GLU A 18 -8.52 -1.13 5.11
CA GLU A 18 -9.55 -1.94 4.47
C GLU A 18 -9.37 -3.42 4.83
N PRO A 19 -10.41 -4.13 5.30
CA PRO A 19 -10.29 -5.55 5.60
C PRO A 19 -9.92 -6.36 4.37
N ILE A 20 -8.99 -7.31 4.51
CA ILE A 20 -8.56 -8.17 3.43
C ILE A 20 -8.03 -9.49 4.00
N ASP A 21 -8.21 -10.57 3.26
CA ASP A 21 -7.60 -11.84 3.57
C ASP A 21 -6.24 -11.93 2.88
N ALA A 22 -5.18 -11.61 3.62
CA ALA A 22 -3.83 -11.61 3.07
C ALA A 22 -3.40 -12.98 2.55
N ALA A 23 -3.94 -14.07 3.09
CA ALA A 23 -3.61 -15.42 2.66
C ALA A 23 -4.13 -15.73 1.25
N SER A 24 -5.16 -15.02 0.79
CA SER A 24 -5.72 -15.23 -0.55
C SER A 24 -4.96 -14.49 -1.64
N LEU A 25 -3.98 -13.67 -1.28
CA LEU A 25 -3.23 -12.83 -2.21
C LEU A 25 -2.01 -13.57 -2.77
N TRP A 26 -1.57 -13.16 -3.95
CA TRP A 26 -0.33 -13.67 -4.54
C TRP A 26 0.55 -12.51 -4.98
N LEU A 27 1.87 -12.70 -4.91
CA LEU A 27 2.83 -11.66 -5.27
C LEU A 27 3.24 -11.79 -6.73
N ASN A 28 3.18 -10.67 -7.47
CA ASN A 28 3.75 -10.59 -8.80
C ASN A 28 5.25 -10.30 -8.67
N ALA A 29 6.05 -11.34 -8.49
CA ALA A 29 7.49 -11.21 -8.23
C ALA A 29 8.25 -10.54 -9.37
N GLY A 30 7.83 -10.78 -10.62
CA GLY A 30 8.45 -10.16 -11.78
C GLY A 30 8.28 -8.65 -11.79
N HIS A 31 7.09 -8.16 -11.46
CA HIS A 31 6.82 -6.73 -11.39
C HIS A 31 7.61 -6.06 -10.25
N VAL A 32 7.68 -6.72 -9.11
CA VAL A 32 8.45 -6.22 -7.96
C VAL A 32 9.93 -6.08 -8.33
N ALA A 33 10.50 -7.10 -8.98
CA ALA A 33 11.89 -7.09 -9.42
C ALA A 33 12.14 -6.00 -10.46
N ASP A 34 11.23 -5.81 -11.42
CA ASP A 34 11.35 -4.81 -12.48
C ASP A 34 11.39 -3.38 -11.94
N HIS A 35 10.75 -3.14 -10.80
CA HIS A 35 10.74 -1.82 -10.17
C HIS A 35 11.83 -1.64 -9.10
N GLY A 36 12.76 -2.59 -8.98
CA GLY A 36 13.86 -2.50 -8.04
C GLY A 36 13.45 -2.67 -6.58
N HIS A 37 12.26 -3.15 -6.33
CA HIS A 37 11.79 -3.44 -4.97
C HIS A 37 12.34 -4.79 -4.49
N SER A 38 12.55 -4.94 -3.20
CA SER A 38 13.21 -6.11 -2.64
C SER A 38 12.37 -6.91 -1.64
N ALA A 39 11.11 -6.55 -1.46
CA ALA A 39 10.25 -7.24 -0.52
C ALA A 39 9.86 -8.63 -1.03
N THR A 40 9.90 -9.61 -0.14
CA THR A 40 9.46 -10.97 -0.43
C THR A 40 7.94 -11.07 -0.30
N GLU A 41 7.37 -12.20 -0.75
CA GLU A 41 5.94 -12.46 -0.59
C GLU A 41 5.54 -12.48 0.89
N ALA A 42 6.35 -13.12 1.74
CA ALA A 42 6.10 -13.16 3.19
C ALA A 42 6.12 -11.75 3.80
N GLU A 43 7.10 -10.94 3.40
CA GLU A 43 7.17 -9.54 3.84
C GLU A 43 5.96 -8.73 3.36
N ALA A 44 5.57 -8.89 2.10
CA ALA A 44 4.41 -8.18 1.54
C ALA A 44 3.13 -8.53 2.31
N ARG A 45 2.91 -9.80 2.61
CA ARG A 45 1.77 -10.22 3.42
C ARG A 45 1.81 -9.64 4.82
N SER A 46 3.00 -9.61 5.43
CA SER A 46 3.20 -9.00 6.75
C SER A 46 2.83 -7.52 6.74
N PHE A 47 3.24 -6.79 5.71
CA PHE A 47 2.89 -5.36 5.58
C PHE A 47 1.38 -5.16 5.52
N ILE A 48 0.67 -6.04 4.81
CA ILE A 48 -0.79 -5.98 4.72
C ILE A 48 -1.44 -6.30 6.06
N GLU A 49 -0.99 -7.37 6.72
CA GLU A 49 -1.55 -7.82 7.99
C GLU A 49 -1.32 -6.81 9.12
N ASN A 50 -0.22 -6.08 9.07
CA ASN A 50 0.15 -5.10 10.08
C ASN A 50 -0.06 -3.65 9.63
N ALA A 51 -0.80 -3.45 8.55
CA ALA A 51 -1.06 -2.12 8.03
C ALA A 51 -1.76 -1.25 9.08
N ILE A 52 -1.39 0.02 9.13
CA ILE A 52 -2.01 1.00 10.02
C ILE A 52 -3.01 1.88 9.27
N PHE A 53 -2.90 1.94 7.97
CA PHE A 53 -3.92 2.57 7.12
C PHE A 53 -3.86 1.97 5.72
N SER A 54 -4.92 2.19 4.95
CA SER A 54 -4.97 1.84 3.54
C SER A 54 -5.35 3.06 2.72
N LEU A 55 -4.91 3.06 1.46
CA LEU A 55 -5.24 4.10 0.48
C LEU A 55 -5.83 3.41 -0.75
N LYS A 56 -7.11 3.60 -0.99
CA LYS A 56 -7.80 3.06 -2.15
C LYS A 56 -7.75 4.08 -3.27
N ARG A 57 -7.27 3.70 -4.43
CA ARG A 57 -7.13 4.59 -5.56
C ARG A 57 -7.46 3.90 -6.87
N LYS A 58 -7.84 4.68 -7.86
CA LYS A 58 -8.09 4.20 -9.20
C LYS A 58 -6.92 4.60 -10.10
N HIS A 59 -6.38 3.62 -10.79
CA HIS A 59 -5.34 3.86 -11.79
C HIS A 59 -5.97 4.51 -13.04
N TRP A 60 -5.18 5.20 -13.84
CA TRP A 60 -5.64 5.81 -15.09
C TRP A 60 -6.27 4.80 -16.05
N THR A 61 -5.88 3.53 -15.96
CA THR A 61 -6.48 2.44 -16.76
C THR A 61 -7.86 2.01 -16.29
N GLY A 62 -8.33 2.53 -15.16
CA GLY A 62 -9.59 2.11 -14.54
C GLY A 62 -9.43 1.04 -13.45
N ALA A 63 -8.25 0.45 -13.31
CA ALA A 63 -7.99 -0.55 -12.28
C ALA A 63 -8.03 0.08 -10.89
N VAL A 64 -8.63 -0.63 -9.93
CA VAL A 64 -8.69 -0.18 -8.53
C VAL A 64 -7.59 -0.86 -7.74
N PHE A 65 -6.77 -0.05 -7.09
CA PHE A 65 -5.72 -0.52 -6.19
C PHE A 65 -6.04 -0.14 -4.76
N THR A 66 -5.69 -1.02 -3.82
CA THR A 66 -5.67 -0.69 -2.40
C THR A 66 -4.22 -0.83 -1.93
N ASN A 67 -3.65 0.29 -1.50
CA ASN A 67 -2.30 0.32 -0.98
C ASN A 67 -2.36 0.16 0.53
N TYR A 68 -1.62 -0.80 1.07
CA TYR A 68 -1.55 -1.06 2.51
C TYR A 68 -0.22 -0.57 3.04
N TYR A 69 -0.25 0.26 4.07
CA TYR A 69 0.95 0.85 4.65
C TYR A 69 1.09 0.44 6.10
N SER A 70 2.22 -0.20 6.41
CA SER A 70 2.61 -0.56 7.78
C SER A 70 3.84 0.23 8.18
N THR A 71 4.24 0.12 9.45
CA THR A 71 5.46 0.77 9.93
C THR A 71 6.73 0.19 9.30
N GLU A 72 6.65 -1.01 8.72
CA GLU A 72 7.80 -1.72 8.15
C GLU A 72 7.89 -1.59 6.63
N GLY A 73 6.76 -1.37 5.97
CA GLY A 73 6.71 -1.30 4.52
C GLY A 73 5.30 -1.23 3.99
N ALA A 74 5.17 -1.29 2.68
CA ALA A 74 3.89 -1.16 2.00
C ALA A 74 3.72 -2.24 0.94
N ALA A 75 2.45 -2.57 0.64
CA ALA A 75 2.10 -3.45 -0.45
C ALA A 75 0.88 -2.89 -1.18
N TYR A 76 0.92 -2.93 -2.50
CA TYR A 76 -0.15 -2.45 -3.36
C TYR A 76 -0.89 -3.64 -3.95
N VAL A 77 -2.19 -3.69 -3.70
CA VAL A 77 -3.05 -4.80 -4.13
C VAL A 77 -3.94 -4.36 -5.28
N LEU A 78 -3.87 -5.10 -6.39
CA LEU A 78 -4.83 -4.96 -7.49
C LEU A 78 -6.08 -5.76 -7.12
N ASN A 79 -7.16 -5.04 -6.80
CA ASN A 79 -8.34 -5.64 -6.18
C ASN A 79 -9.00 -6.74 -7.02
N ALA A 80 -9.09 -6.54 -8.33
CA ALA A 80 -9.78 -7.49 -9.21
C ALA A 80 -9.13 -8.88 -9.24
N ASP A 81 -7.82 -8.96 -9.07
CA ASP A 81 -7.06 -10.20 -9.23
C ASP A 81 -6.50 -10.75 -7.92
N ASN A 82 -6.74 -10.08 -6.80
CA ASN A 82 -6.10 -10.40 -5.52
C ASN A 82 -4.57 -10.48 -5.67
N GLU A 83 -4.03 -9.61 -6.51
CA GLU A 83 -2.61 -9.60 -6.84
C GLU A 83 -1.89 -8.52 -6.04
N ILE A 84 -0.83 -8.93 -5.34
CA ILE A 84 0.10 -7.95 -4.77
C ILE A 84 1.01 -7.51 -5.93
N ARG A 85 0.69 -6.35 -6.52
CA ARG A 85 1.39 -5.85 -7.69
C ARG A 85 2.80 -5.38 -7.35
N THR A 86 2.97 -4.77 -6.19
CA THR A 86 4.29 -4.32 -5.74
C THR A 86 4.33 -4.29 -4.21
N ALA A 87 5.54 -4.41 -3.66
CA ALA A 87 5.78 -4.30 -2.23
C ALA A 87 7.19 -3.79 -2.00
N PHE A 88 7.36 -2.93 -1.00
CA PHE A 88 8.66 -2.32 -0.71
C PHE A 88 8.75 -1.95 0.77
N LYS A 89 9.97 -1.77 1.23
CA LYS A 89 10.23 -1.43 2.63
C LYS A 89 10.04 0.06 2.89
N ARG A 90 9.93 0.42 4.15
CA ARG A 90 9.62 1.78 4.58
C ARG A 90 10.60 2.84 4.06
N ASP A 91 11.87 2.48 3.90
CA ASP A 91 12.88 3.42 3.39
C ASP A 91 12.60 3.88 1.95
N GLN A 92 11.73 3.18 1.25
CA GLN A 92 11.31 3.54 -0.11
C GLN A 92 10.03 4.37 -0.14
N PHE A 93 9.44 4.70 1.01
CA PHE A 93 8.29 5.59 1.07
C PHE A 93 8.70 6.98 0.59
N LYS A 94 7.84 7.60 -0.20
CA LYS A 94 8.10 8.92 -0.76
C LYS A 94 7.25 9.99 -0.08
N GLY A 95 7.78 11.19 -0.06
CA GLY A 95 7.27 12.43 0.48
C GLY A 95 5.90 12.40 1.13
N ALA A 96 4.84 12.43 0.33
CA ALA A 96 3.46 12.51 0.82
C ALA A 96 3.05 11.33 1.70
N VAL A 97 3.45 10.12 1.33
CA VAL A 97 3.16 8.92 2.13
C VAL A 97 3.89 8.95 3.46
N LYS A 98 5.14 9.41 3.45
CA LYS A 98 5.92 9.60 4.68
C LYS A 98 5.21 10.52 5.65
N ASP A 99 4.69 11.63 5.15
CA ASP A 99 3.99 12.63 5.96
C ASP A 99 2.71 12.05 6.56
N VAL A 100 1.93 11.32 5.78
CA VAL A 100 0.71 10.66 6.27
C VAL A 100 1.05 9.64 7.35
N MET A 101 2.09 8.84 7.15
CA MET A 101 2.54 7.85 8.11
C MET A 101 2.90 8.52 9.44
N GLU A 102 3.66 9.60 9.40
CA GLU A 102 4.05 10.35 10.59
C GLU A 102 2.84 10.90 11.34
N VAL A 103 1.87 11.47 10.63
CA VAL A 103 0.66 12.00 11.25
C VAL A 103 -0.11 10.90 11.96
N ILE A 104 -0.27 9.74 11.34
CA ILE A 104 -1.00 8.61 11.94
C ILE A 104 -0.25 8.06 13.14
N GLU A 105 1.06 7.89 13.06
CA GLU A 105 1.87 7.37 14.16
C GLU A 105 1.87 8.32 15.35
N ASN A 106 1.95 9.62 15.11
CA ASN A 106 2.01 10.63 16.16
C ASN A 106 0.64 11.04 16.71
N GLY A 107 -0.40 10.78 15.97
CA GLY A 107 -1.77 11.15 16.35
C GLY A 107 -2.47 10.16 17.28
N LYS A 108 -1.78 9.14 17.71
CA LYS A 108 -2.36 8.11 18.58
C LYS A 108 -2.36 8.51 20.04
#